data_60473f627921ef8ed8102ac04c0ae428
#
_entry.id   60473f627921ef8ed8102ac04c0ae428
#
_cell.length_a   1.000
_cell.length_b   1.000
_cell.length_c   1.000
_cell.angle_alpha   90.00
_cell.angle_beta   90.00
_cell.angle_gamma   90.00
#
_symmetry.space_group_name_H-M   'P 1'
#
loop_
_entity.id
_entity.type
_entity.pdbx_description
1 polymer ?
#
loop_
_entity_poly.entity_id
_entity_poly.type
_entity_poly.pdbx_seq_one_letter_code
_entity_poly.pdbx_strand_id
1 'polypeptide(L)'
;PDWNAALLAQQKKLDEMLKQQNAALKGQDAATKSALEDSRKMLRDLEEDGLLAKGTADAKPEHLGSFEGLADEVKKTVLGQDAFVEGVARAMRRPFVLGTEPPAARNVVLLCGGAGTGRHFALTETARCMAARGLLQSDRIASLDLALYPNSGAEKLFLQDLYAALYAPGEIVVFEHYESCYPGFLKTISDLAVKGSAPLNSRYLVNKEGILVDAGTALAPGAVSRIDPRGKYLIFFSNKGREAMADHFGAAFVSALGDVCTTTPFAREDLAALAAQQLNALARKVQTRLGLTLSAGADVRDHVAARCTPEQGAAGLAACCDKIFRALSEYCLQTDKKLTGTVTLTARPDGIDFQLGNAAPARLFDLLPAAYTGAVDEIKRELDELVGLAP
;
A
#
# COMPACT_ATOMS: atom_id res chain seq x y z
N PRO A 1 -16.01 71.43 42.68
CA PRO A 1 -16.30 70.19 41.91
C PRO A 1 -16.01 68.98 42.79
N ASP A 2 -17.11 68.26 43.08
CA ASP A 2 -17.09 67.18 44.04
C ASP A 2 -16.41 65.93 43.38
N TRP A 3 -15.09 65.88 43.53
CA TRP A 3 -14.22 64.85 42.98
C TRP A 3 -14.60 63.48 43.50
N ASN A 4 -15.17 63.39 44.70
CA ASN A 4 -15.64 62.08 45.26
C ASN A 4 -16.87 61.54 44.53
N ALA A 5 -17.81 62.46 44.14
CA ALA A 5 -18.98 62.05 43.38
C ALA A 5 -18.62 61.55 41.96
N ALA A 6 -17.65 62.21 41.32
CA ALA A 6 -17.15 61.73 39.99
C ALA A 6 -16.40 60.40 40.08
N LEU A 7 -15.61 60.19 41.13
CA LEU A 7 -14.89 58.94 41.35
C LEU A 7 -15.86 57.76 41.63
N LEU A 8 -16.91 57.98 42.40
CA LEU A 8 -17.94 56.99 42.69
C LEU A 8 -18.75 56.62 41.43
N ALA A 9 -19.04 57.61 40.58
CA ALA A 9 -19.71 57.43 39.33
C ALA A 9 -18.86 56.55 38.35
N GLN A 10 -17.54 56.82 38.35
CA GLN A 10 -16.59 56.08 37.53
C GLN A 10 -16.40 54.63 38.01
N GLN A 11 -16.36 54.41 39.35
CA GLN A 11 -16.33 53.10 39.94
C GLN A 11 -17.60 52.27 39.61
N LYS A 12 -18.78 52.87 39.74
CA LYS A 12 -20.02 52.21 39.35
C LYS A 12 -20.05 51.77 37.88
N LYS A 13 -19.57 52.64 37.02
CA LYS A 13 -19.49 52.37 35.57
C LYS A 13 -18.53 51.20 35.26
N LEU A 14 -17.41 51.13 35.97
CA LEU A 14 -16.43 50.06 35.87
C LEU A 14 -17.01 48.70 36.36
N ASP A 15 -17.71 48.73 37.48
CA ASP A 15 -18.40 47.55 38.04
C ASP A 15 -19.52 47.04 37.14
N GLU A 16 -20.25 47.90 36.48
CA GLU A 16 -21.27 47.51 35.49
C GLU A 16 -20.64 46.90 34.24
N MET A 17 -19.54 47.48 33.73
CA MET A 17 -18.79 46.92 32.61
C MET A 17 -18.20 45.55 32.94
N LEU A 18 -17.63 45.36 34.12
CA LEU A 18 -17.12 44.07 34.59
C LEU A 18 -18.21 43.03 34.73
N LYS A 19 -19.39 43.41 35.22
CA LYS A 19 -20.56 42.50 35.29
C LYS A 19 -21.04 42.08 33.90
N GLN A 20 -21.10 43.04 32.94
CA GLN A 20 -21.48 42.76 31.58
C GLN A 20 -20.44 41.84 30.87
N GLN A 21 -19.16 42.07 31.08
CA GLN A 21 -18.09 41.26 30.52
C GLN A 21 -18.08 39.85 31.10
N ASN A 22 -18.30 39.68 32.40
CA ASN A 22 -18.43 38.39 33.05
C ASN A 22 -19.71 37.60 32.62
N ALA A 23 -20.81 38.31 32.36
CA ALA A 23 -22.02 37.70 31.82
C ALA A 23 -21.84 37.22 30.36
N ALA A 24 -21.13 38.01 29.55
CA ALA A 24 -20.77 37.63 28.18
C ALA A 24 -19.82 36.42 28.13
N LEU A 25 -18.81 36.38 29.01
CA LEU A 25 -17.91 35.23 29.15
C LEU A 25 -18.64 33.96 29.59
N LYS A 26 -19.57 34.08 30.57
CA LYS A 26 -20.41 32.91 30.97
C LYS A 26 -21.33 32.46 29.86
N GLY A 27 -21.85 33.34 29.04
CA GLY A 27 -22.63 32.98 27.85
C GLY A 27 -21.80 32.27 26.77
N GLN A 28 -20.56 32.72 26.56
CA GLN A 28 -19.63 32.05 25.65
C GLN A 28 -19.24 30.65 26.16
N ASP A 29 -18.96 30.49 27.45
CA ASP A 29 -18.66 29.19 28.06
C ASP A 29 -19.83 28.22 27.95
N ALA A 30 -21.07 28.69 28.10
CA ALA A 30 -22.26 27.87 27.94
C ALA A 30 -22.49 27.44 26.48
N ALA A 31 -22.29 28.38 25.53
CA ALA A 31 -22.39 28.10 24.12
C ALA A 31 -21.28 27.12 23.64
N THR A 32 -20.06 27.31 24.17
CA THR A 32 -18.93 26.43 23.88
C THR A 32 -19.14 25.04 24.47
N LYS A 33 -19.70 24.92 25.67
CA LYS A 33 -20.07 23.63 26.26
C LYS A 33 -21.16 22.93 25.47
N SER A 34 -22.22 23.63 25.07
CA SER A 34 -23.29 23.08 24.24
C SER A 34 -22.76 22.60 22.89
N ALA A 35 -21.94 23.40 22.21
CA ALA A 35 -21.31 23.02 20.94
C ALA A 35 -20.39 21.80 21.10
N LEU A 36 -19.68 21.67 22.24
CA LEU A 36 -18.85 20.52 22.56
C LEU A 36 -19.67 19.26 22.84
N GLU A 37 -20.82 19.40 23.52
CA GLU A 37 -21.75 18.31 23.78
C GLU A 37 -22.44 17.82 22.50
N ASP A 38 -22.85 18.75 21.63
CA ASP A 38 -23.43 18.45 20.32
C ASP A 38 -22.41 17.75 19.42
N SER A 39 -21.16 18.22 19.43
CA SER A 39 -20.05 17.57 18.70
C SER A 39 -19.75 16.17 19.23
N ARG A 40 -19.78 15.97 20.55
CA ARG A 40 -19.60 14.64 21.17
C ARG A 40 -20.75 13.68 20.89
N LYS A 41 -21.97 14.20 20.78
CA LYS A 41 -23.14 13.43 20.40
C LYS A 41 -23.04 13.00 18.94
N MET A 42 -22.70 13.93 18.05
CA MET A 42 -22.49 13.67 16.63
C MET A 42 -21.36 12.67 16.38
N LEU A 43 -20.27 12.74 17.15
CA LEU A 43 -19.20 11.75 17.11
C LEU A 43 -19.67 10.36 17.54
N ARG A 44 -20.48 10.26 18.61
CA ARG A 44 -21.06 8.98 19.05
C ARG A 44 -22.02 8.39 18.02
N ASP A 45 -22.88 9.21 17.44
CA ASP A 45 -23.80 8.79 16.40
C ASP A 45 -23.05 8.28 15.15
N LEU A 46 -21.92 8.93 14.78
CA LEU A 46 -21.04 8.49 13.68
C LEU A 46 -20.22 7.22 14.01
N GLU A 47 -19.90 7.00 15.31
CA GLU A 47 -19.27 5.77 15.79
C GLU A 47 -20.26 4.59 15.81
N GLU A 48 -21.52 4.84 16.20
CA GLU A 48 -22.59 3.84 16.19
C GLU A 48 -23.00 3.45 14.77
N ASP A 49 -23.00 4.40 13.83
CA ASP A 49 -23.27 4.15 12.40
C ASP A 49 -22.06 3.53 11.66
N GLY A 50 -20.94 3.29 12.33
CA GLY A 50 -19.73 2.69 11.73
C GLY A 50 -19.02 3.57 10.69
N LEU A 51 -19.36 4.86 10.62
CA LEU A 51 -18.79 5.83 9.70
C LEU A 51 -17.49 6.47 10.21
N LEU A 52 -17.25 6.41 11.52
CA LEU A 52 -15.95 6.75 12.12
C LEU A 52 -15.22 5.47 12.51
N ALA A 53 -14.01 5.31 11.98
CA ALA A 53 -13.10 4.30 12.49
C ALA A 53 -12.87 4.58 13.99
N LYS A 54 -13.15 3.60 14.84
CA LYS A 54 -12.81 3.68 16.27
C LYS A 54 -11.36 4.08 16.38
N GLY A 55 -11.11 5.18 17.06
CA GLY A 55 -9.76 5.66 17.31
C GLY A 55 -8.88 4.51 17.77
N THR A 56 -7.64 4.47 17.28
CA THR A 56 -6.64 3.47 17.67
C THR A 56 -6.59 3.41 19.19
N ALA A 57 -7.36 2.48 19.75
CA ALA A 57 -7.30 2.19 21.17
C ALA A 57 -5.85 1.77 21.48
N ASP A 58 -5.30 2.31 22.54
CA ASP A 58 -4.04 1.85 23.12
C ASP A 58 -3.98 0.33 23.05
N ALA A 59 -2.87 -0.20 22.57
CA ALA A 59 -2.69 -1.63 22.36
C ALA A 59 -2.86 -2.35 23.70
N LYS A 60 -4.07 -2.86 23.93
CA LYS A 60 -4.34 -3.65 25.14
C LYS A 60 -3.58 -4.97 25.03
N PRO A 61 -3.09 -5.50 26.16
CA PRO A 61 -2.43 -6.82 26.21
C PRO A 61 -3.23 -7.94 25.53
N GLU A 62 -4.56 -7.82 25.49
CA GLU A 62 -5.50 -8.74 24.85
C GLU A 62 -5.20 -8.97 23.35
N HIS A 63 -4.62 -7.99 22.64
CA HIS A 63 -4.26 -8.14 21.24
C HIS A 63 -3.01 -8.96 20.96
N LEU A 64 -2.16 -9.19 21.97
CA LEU A 64 -0.95 -10.01 21.80
C LEU A 64 -1.27 -11.46 21.47
N GLY A 65 -2.33 -12.01 22.03
CA GLY A 65 -2.81 -13.35 21.73
C GLY A 65 -3.26 -13.51 20.26
N SER A 66 -3.77 -12.45 19.65
CA SER A 66 -4.23 -12.45 18.26
C SER A 66 -3.08 -12.53 17.24
N PHE A 67 -1.84 -12.29 17.62
CA PHE A 67 -0.64 -12.50 16.78
C PHE A 67 -0.13 -13.94 16.78
N GLU A 68 -0.60 -14.77 17.70
CA GLU A 68 -0.19 -16.18 17.76
C GLU A 68 -0.56 -16.90 16.46
N GLY A 69 0.40 -17.60 15.85
CA GLY A 69 0.22 -18.30 14.59
C GLY A 69 -0.06 -17.41 13.37
N LEU A 70 0.07 -16.06 13.46
CA LEU A 70 -0.13 -15.16 12.32
C LEU A 70 0.86 -15.46 11.19
N ALA A 71 2.16 -15.58 11.52
CA ALA A 71 3.17 -15.89 10.53
C ALA A 71 2.93 -17.24 9.86
N ASP A 72 2.53 -18.26 10.64
CA ASP A 72 2.25 -19.61 10.10
C ASP A 72 1.01 -19.60 9.18
N GLU A 73 0.03 -18.77 9.46
CA GLU A 73 -1.12 -18.58 8.55
C GLU A 73 -0.70 -17.94 7.24
N VAL A 74 0.10 -16.88 7.27
CA VAL A 74 0.61 -16.18 6.09
C VAL A 74 1.52 -17.09 5.25
N LYS A 75 2.39 -17.89 5.89
CA LYS A 75 3.26 -18.86 5.20
C LYS A 75 2.51 -19.93 4.39
N LYS A 76 1.26 -20.23 4.73
CA LYS A 76 0.44 -21.15 3.92
C LYS A 76 0.18 -20.60 2.52
N THR A 77 0.19 -19.29 2.35
CA THR A 77 -0.09 -18.59 1.10
C THR A 77 1.19 -18.01 0.48
N VAL A 78 2.09 -17.49 1.31
CA VAL A 78 3.37 -16.91 0.89
C VAL A 78 4.45 -17.98 1.00
N LEU A 79 4.78 -18.61 -0.10
CA LEU A 79 5.72 -19.73 -0.15
C LEU A 79 7.17 -19.26 -0.34
N GLY A 80 8.12 -19.96 0.24
CA GLY A 80 9.55 -19.78 0.03
C GLY A 80 10.15 -18.49 0.64
N GLN A 81 9.42 -17.82 1.56
CA GLN A 81 9.85 -16.57 2.19
C GLN A 81 9.59 -16.57 3.70
N ASP A 82 9.77 -17.70 4.36
CA ASP A 82 9.40 -17.90 5.77
C ASP A 82 10.01 -16.88 6.72
N ALA A 83 11.32 -16.65 6.62
CA ALA A 83 12.03 -15.69 7.47
C ALA A 83 11.58 -14.25 7.21
N PHE A 84 11.25 -13.91 5.95
CA PHE A 84 10.70 -12.61 5.59
C PHE A 84 9.32 -12.41 6.19
N VAL A 85 8.44 -13.40 6.07
CA VAL A 85 7.07 -13.36 6.64
C VAL A 85 7.12 -13.23 8.16
N GLU A 86 8.01 -13.96 8.84
CA GLU A 86 8.23 -13.80 10.29
C GLU A 86 8.72 -12.40 10.65
N GLY A 87 9.64 -11.85 9.84
CA GLY A 87 10.13 -10.48 9.99
C GLY A 87 9.00 -9.46 9.86
N VAL A 88 8.16 -9.58 8.83
CA VAL A 88 7.00 -8.69 8.61
C VAL A 88 6.00 -8.81 9.77
N ALA A 89 5.63 -10.02 10.16
CA ALA A 89 4.70 -10.24 11.28
C ALA A 89 5.24 -9.63 12.59
N ARG A 90 6.56 -9.75 12.85
CA ARG A 90 7.22 -9.12 13.99
C ARG A 90 7.19 -7.60 13.90
N ALA A 91 7.48 -7.03 12.73
CA ALA A 91 7.44 -5.59 12.49
C ALA A 91 6.04 -5.00 12.71
N MET A 92 5.01 -5.72 12.27
CA MET A 92 3.62 -5.32 12.50
C MET A 92 3.18 -5.46 13.95
N ARG A 93 3.73 -6.43 14.69
CA ARG A 93 3.47 -6.63 16.13
C ARG A 93 4.16 -5.59 17.02
N ARG A 94 5.29 -5.02 16.59
CA ARG A 94 6.12 -4.12 17.41
C ARG A 94 5.32 -3.01 18.11
N PRO A 95 4.43 -2.25 17.45
CA PRO A 95 3.66 -1.19 18.11
C PRO A 95 2.73 -1.69 19.21
N PHE A 96 2.21 -2.89 19.09
CA PHE A 96 1.34 -3.49 20.09
C PHE A 96 2.09 -3.89 21.37
N VAL A 97 3.39 -4.11 21.25
CA VAL A 97 4.25 -4.47 22.40
C VAL A 97 4.88 -3.24 23.05
N LEU A 98 5.38 -2.31 22.22
CA LEU A 98 6.11 -1.15 22.71
C LEU A 98 5.22 0.06 22.97
N GLY A 99 4.00 0.04 22.46
CA GLY A 99 3.13 1.21 22.38
C GLY A 99 3.56 2.16 21.26
N THR A 100 2.70 3.10 20.95
CA THR A 100 2.99 4.21 20.02
C THR A 100 2.34 5.47 20.57
N GLU A 101 3.04 6.59 20.42
CA GLU A 101 2.51 7.90 20.80
C GLU A 101 1.98 8.61 19.55
N PRO A 102 0.66 8.64 19.31
CA PRO A 102 0.09 9.44 18.23
C PRO A 102 0.48 10.92 18.38
N PRO A 103 0.74 11.62 17.26
CA PRO A 103 0.49 11.27 15.87
C PRO A 103 1.63 10.55 15.17
N ALA A 104 2.70 10.15 15.85
CA ALA A 104 3.86 9.49 15.26
C ALA A 104 3.47 8.20 14.51
N ALA A 105 4.37 7.74 13.63
CA ALA A 105 4.19 6.46 12.94
C ALA A 105 4.18 5.30 13.93
N ARG A 106 3.32 4.31 13.71
CA ARG A 106 3.33 3.08 14.50
C ARG A 106 4.65 2.34 14.38
N ASN A 107 5.12 2.21 13.17
CA ASN A 107 6.43 1.65 12.87
C ASN A 107 6.90 2.16 11.50
N VAL A 108 8.21 2.28 11.33
CA VAL A 108 8.86 2.58 10.07
C VAL A 108 9.61 1.32 9.64
N VAL A 109 9.18 0.71 8.55
CA VAL A 109 9.65 -0.63 8.15
C VAL A 109 10.24 -0.57 6.75
N LEU A 110 11.39 -1.18 6.58
CA LEU A 110 12.04 -1.35 5.28
C LEU A 110 11.90 -2.81 4.83
N LEU A 111 11.26 -3.01 3.68
CA LEU A 111 11.12 -4.30 3.02
C LEU A 111 12.07 -4.37 1.82
N CYS A 112 13.16 -5.13 2.00
CA CYS A 112 14.22 -5.26 1.02
C CYS A 112 14.09 -6.54 0.18
N GLY A 113 14.66 -6.50 -1.03
CA GLY A 113 14.86 -7.67 -1.88
C GLY A 113 14.61 -7.42 -3.35
N GLY A 114 14.92 -8.39 -4.18
CA GLY A 114 14.77 -8.32 -5.63
C GLY A 114 13.30 -8.19 -6.09
N ALA A 115 13.11 -7.78 -7.33
CA ALA A 115 11.82 -7.80 -7.97
C ALA A 115 11.29 -9.25 -8.05
N GLY A 116 9.99 -9.44 -7.92
CA GLY A 116 9.38 -10.77 -8.06
C GLY A 116 9.53 -11.69 -6.84
N THR A 117 10.21 -11.28 -5.76
CA THR A 117 10.38 -12.10 -4.54
C THR A 117 9.15 -12.16 -3.62
N GLY A 118 8.06 -11.50 -3.99
CA GLY A 118 6.80 -11.60 -3.26
C GLY A 118 6.61 -10.61 -2.10
N ARG A 119 7.42 -9.56 -1.99
CA ARG A 119 7.34 -8.55 -0.92
C ARG A 119 5.95 -7.94 -0.76
N HIS A 120 5.36 -7.44 -1.87
CA HIS A 120 4.02 -6.86 -1.86
C HIS A 120 2.96 -7.89 -1.48
N PHE A 121 3.08 -9.08 -2.02
CA PHE A 121 2.14 -10.16 -1.75
C PHE A 121 2.17 -10.56 -0.27
N ALA A 122 3.37 -10.71 0.32
CA ALA A 122 3.53 -11.03 1.73
C ALA A 122 2.95 -9.93 2.64
N LEU A 123 3.17 -8.64 2.31
CA LEU A 123 2.59 -7.53 3.05
C LEU A 123 1.06 -7.53 2.96
N THR A 124 0.51 -7.73 1.75
CA THR A 124 -0.95 -7.77 1.51
C THR A 124 -1.59 -8.93 2.28
N GLU A 125 -1.00 -10.13 2.24
CA GLU A 125 -1.52 -11.28 2.97
C GLU A 125 -1.40 -11.09 4.48
N THR A 126 -0.32 -10.48 4.97
CA THR A 126 -0.18 -10.14 6.39
C THR A 126 -1.25 -9.14 6.81
N ALA A 127 -1.49 -8.09 6.04
CA ALA A 127 -2.53 -7.10 6.32
C ALA A 127 -3.93 -7.74 6.32
N ARG A 128 -4.22 -8.63 5.37
CA ARG A 128 -5.47 -9.38 5.28
C ARG A 128 -5.69 -10.26 6.51
N CYS A 129 -4.68 -11.03 6.91
CA CYS A 129 -4.77 -11.89 8.10
C CYS A 129 -4.91 -11.06 9.38
N MET A 130 -4.22 -9.92 9.48
CA MET A 130 -4.34 -9.01 10.63
C MET A 130 -5.73 -8.37 10.70
N ALA A 131 -6.28 -7.92 9.58
CA ALA A 131 -7.62 -7.36 9.51
C ALA A 131 -8.69 -8.40 9.89
N ALA A 132 -8.57 -9.64 9.40
CA ALA A 132 -9.45 -10.74 9.77
C ALA A 132 -9.42 -11.07 11.27
N ARG A 133 -8.31 -10.78 11.95
CA ARG A 133 -8.14 -10.95 13.40
C ARG A 133 -8.48 -9.71 14.23
N GLY A 134 -8.93 -8.62 13.59
CA GLY A 134 -9.24 -7.36 14.25
C GLY A 134 -8.01 -6.58 14.76
N LEU A 135 -6.80 -6.93 14.30
CA LEU A 135 -5.55 -6.24 14.62
C LEU A 135 -5.36 -4.95 13.79
N LEU A 136 -5.96 -4.91 12.61
CA LEU A 136 -6.12 -3.72 11.76
C LEU A 136 -7.59 -3.48 11.51
N GLN A 137 -7.97 -2.23 11.31
CA GLN A 137 -9.35 -1.86 10.95
C GLN A 137 -9.70 -2.29 9.53
N SER A 138 -8.70 -2.34 8.66
CA SER A 138 -8.84 -2.70 7.24
C SER A 138 -7.53 -3.29 6.72
N ASP A 139 -7.64 -4.17 5.73
CA ASP A 139 -6.54 -4.70 4.94
C ASP A 139 -6.05 -3.73 3.84
N ARG A 140 -6.67 -2.54 3.74
CA ARG A 140 -6.31 -1.55 2.73
C ARG A 140 -4.92 -0.99 2.96
N ILE A 141 -4.15 -0.97 1.87
CA ILE A 141 -2.80 -0.40 1.80
C ILE A 141 -2.86 0.79 0.86
N ALA A 142 -2.45 1.96 1.34
CA ALA A 142 -2.23 3.13 0.49
C ALA A 142 -0.80 3.08 -0.05
N SER A 143 -0.61 3.20 -1.36
CA SER A 143 0.72 3.16 -1.99
C SER A 143 1.01 4.47 -2.70
N LEU A 144 2.23 5.00 -2.51
CA LEU A 144 2.80 6.12 -3.24
C LEU A 144 3.99 5.65 -4.06
N ASP A 145 3.84 5.77 -5.38
CA ASP A 145 4.96 5.61 -6.30
C ASP A 145 5.73 6.93 -6.39
N LEU A 146 6.87 7.00 -5.72
CA LEU A 146 7.68 8.20 -5.63
C LEU A 146 8.36 8.57 -6.95
N ALA A 147 8.42 7.67 -7.93
CA ALA A 147 8.89 7.98 -9.27
C ALA A 147 8.00 8.98 -10.02
N LEU A 148 6.75 9.17 -9.59
CA LEU A 148 5.83 10.16 -10.13
C LEU A 148 6.22 11.61 -9.77
N TYR A 149 7.17 11.81 -8.85
CA TYR A 149 7.58 13.11 -8.33
C TYR A 149 9.08 13.38 -8.53
N PRO A 150 9.58 13.41 -9.80
CA PRO A 150 11.01 13.46 -10.09
C PRO A 150 11.67 14.83 -9.92
N ASN A 151 10.88 15.89 -9.75
CA ASN A 151 11.37 17.26 -9.64
C ASN A 151 10.44 18.13 -8.77
N SER A 152 10.92 19.33 -8.42
CA SER A 152 10.17 20.26 -7.56
C SER A 152 8.82 20.73 -8.14
N GLY A 153 8.64 20.69 -9.45
CA GLY A 153 7.37 21.06 -10.08
C GLY A 153 6.21 20.11 -9.74
N ALA A 154 6.51 18.91 -9.25
CA ALA A 154 5.50 17.94 -8.82
C ALA A 154 5.00 18.17 -7.37
N GLU A 155 5.40 19.25 -6.68
CA GLU A 155 5.12 19.47 -5.25
C GLU A 155 3.63 19.39 -4.92
N LYS A 156 2.79 20.05 -5.71
CA LYS A 156 1.33 20.06 -5.47
C LYS A 156 0.74 18.65 -5.57
N LEU A 157 1.15 17.88 -6.58
CA LEU A 157 0.70 16.50 -6.77
C LEU A 157 1.20 15.61 -5.62
N PHE A 158 2.49 15.70 -5.30
CA PHE A 158 3.10 14.97 -4.19
C PHE A 158 2.38 15.22 -2.86
N LEU A 159 2.14 16.47 -2.50
CA LEU A 159 1.47 16.82 -1.25
C LEU A 159 0.02 16.32 -1.22
N GLN A 160 -0.70 16.42 -2.34
CA GLN A 160 -2.06 15.90 -2.46
C GLN A 160 -2.11 14.39 -2.26
N ASP A 161 -1.24 13.64 -2.95
CA ASP A 161 -1.22 12.19 -2.89
C ASP A 161 -0.72 11.69 -1.52
N LEU A 162 0.29 12.36 -0.95
CA LEU A 162 0.77 12.06 0.40
C LEU A 162 -0.31 12.31 1.45
N TYR A 163 -1.01 13.45 1.36
CA TYR A 163 -2.11 13.76 2.25
C TYR A 163 -3.22 12.71 2.12
N ALA A 164 -3.63 12.41 0.91
CA ALA A 164 -4.66 11.40 0.64
C ALA A 164 -4.28 10.02 1.22
N ALA A 165 -3.03 9.59 1.06
CA ALA A 165 -2.54 8.32 1.61
C ALA A 165 -2.52 8.30 3.15
N LEU A 166 -2.08 9.39 3.79
CA LEU A 166 -2.05 9.50 5.25
C LEU A 166 -3.45 9.60 5.87
N TYR A 167 -4.43 10.14 5.14
CA TYR A 167 -5.80 10.33 5.61
C TYR A 167 -6.78 9.27 5.07
N ALA A 168 -6.32 8.37 4.18
CA ALA A 168 -7.11 7.25 3.69
C ALA A 168 -7.51 6.30 4.83
N PRO A 169 -8.64 5.60 4.72
CA PRO A 169 -8.92 4.47 5.59
C PRO A 169 -7.85 3.39 5.41
N GLY A 170 -7.49 2.71 6.47
CA GLY A 170 -6.37 1.76 6.51
C GLY A 170 -5.17 2.34 7.23
N GLU A 171 -4.34 1.44 7.75
CA GLU A 171 -3.29 1.79 8.70
C GLU A 171 -1.89 1.62 8.12
N ILE A 172 -1.79 1.29 6.81
CA ILE A 172 -0.54 1.01 6.12
C ILE A 172 -0.36 1.96 4.95
N VAL A 173 0.77 2.67 4.92
CA VAL A 173 1.22 3.50 3.79
C VAL A 173 2.53 2.94 3.28
N VAL A 174 2.59 2.68 1.97
CA VAL A 174 3.75 2.13 1.26
C VAL A 174 4.38 3.19 0.39
N PHE A 175 5.70 3.27 0.41
CA PHE A 175 6.52 4.15 -0.44
C PHE A 175 7.41 3.29 -1.34
N GLU A 176 7.34 3.55 -2.64
CA GLU A 176 8.07 2.80 -3.67
C GLU A 176 8.92 3.73 -4.54
N HIS A 177 9.96 3.22 -5.16
CA HIS A 177 10.81 3.90 -6.15
C HIS A 177 11.38 5.25 -5.66
N TYR A 178 11.79 5.30 -4.41
CA TYR A 178 12.33 6.52 -3.79
C TYR A 178 13.58 7.05 -4.49
N GLU A 179 14.32 6.19 -5.19
CA GLU A 179 15.53 6.54 -5.93
C GLU A 179 15.28 7.58 -7.04
N SER A 180 14.07 7.61 -7.58
CA SER A 180 13.66 8.51 -8.65
C SER A 180 12.94 9.77 -8.15
N CYS A 181 12.77 9.91 -6.83
CA CYS A 181 12.04 11.01 -6.21
C CYS A 181 12.90 12.26 -6.03
N TYR A 182 12.29 13.43 -6.13
CA TYR A 182 12.97 14.68 -5.80
C TYR A 182 13.42 14.72 -4.32
N PRO A 183 14.69 15.07 -4.02
CA PRO A 183 15.23 15.01 -2.66
C PRO A 183 14.46 15.85 -1.63
N GLY A 184 13.86 16.98 -2.05
CA GLY A 184 13.03 17.81 -1.16
C GLY A 184 11.81 17.06 -0.63
N PHE A 185 11.19 16.19 -1.41
CA PHE A 185 10.05 15.38 -0.99
C PHE A 185 10.47 14.21 -0.10
N LEU A 186 11.65 13.61 -0.38
CA LEU A 186 12.22 12.60 0.51
C LEU A 186 12.50 13.16 1.90
N LYS A 187 12.91 14.44 1.99
CA LYS A 187 13.06 15.13 3.27
C LYS A 187 11.73 15.23 4.02
N THR A 188 10.63 15.56 3.35
CA THR A 188 9.29 15.60 3.95
C THR A 188 8.91 14.23 4.52
N ILE A 189 9.12 13.16 3.76
CA ILE A 189 8.86 11.77 4.19
C ILE A 189 9.78 11.39 5.36
N SER A 190 11.06 11.78 5.30
CA SER A 190 12.01 11.56 6.41
C SER A 190 11.57 12.27 7.68
N ASP A 191 11.09 13.51 7.59
CA ASP A 191 10.58 14.25 8.75
C ASP A 191 9.35 13.56 9.37
N LEU A 192 8.45 12.99 8.57
CA LEU A 192 7.34 12.18 9.07
C LEU A 192 7.83 10.96 9.86
N ALA A 193 8.83 10.26 9.36
CA ALA A 193 9.36 9.06 9.99
C ALA A 193 10.18 9.36 11.27
N VAL A 194 10.99 10.42 11.24
CA VAL A 194 11.95 10.75 12.31
C VAL A 194 11.32 11.62 13.38
N LYS A 195 10.56 12.66 12.96
CA LYS A 195 10.01 13.70 13.85
C LYS A 195 8.53 13.49 14.17
N GLY A 196 7.89 12.51 13.54
CA GLY A 196 6.45 12.28 13.67
C GLY A 196 5.59 13.38 13.04
N SER A 197 6.17 14.36 12.34
CA SER A 197 5.44 15.37 11.58
C SER A 197 6.36 16.11 10.62
N ALA A 198 5.80 16.58 9.50
CA ALA A 198 6.51 17.40 8.52
C ALA A 198 5.80 18.75 8.34
N PRO A 199 6.53 19.88 8.33
CA PRO A 199 5.97 21.16 7.98
C PRO A 199 5.66 21.23 6.48
N LEU A 200 4.62 21.97 6.12
CA LEU A 200 4.30 22.29 4.74
C LEU A 200 4.82 23.69 4.40
N ASN A 201 5.21 23.92 3.14
CA ASN A 201 5.74 25.20 2.68
C ASN A 201 4.67 26.31 2.64
N SER A 202 3.41 25.92 2.52
CA SER A 202 2.24 26.81 2.54
C SER A 202 1.21 26.31 3.55
N ARG A 203 0.15 27.10 3.75
CA ARG A 203 -1.04 26.69 4.48
C ARG A 203 -2.07 26.15 3.50
N TYR A 204 -2.69 25.06 3.83
CA TYR A 204 -3.69 24.42 2.99
C TYR A 204 -5.01 24.31 3.73
N LEU A 205 -6.10 24.55 3.03
CA LEU A 205 -7.45 24.19 3.45
C LEU A 205 -7.80 22.84 2.82
N VAL A 206 -8.45 22.01 3.60
CA VAL A 206 -8.98 20.73 3.10
C VAL A 206 -10.43 20.97 2.72
N ASN A 207 -10.77 20.79 1.45
CA ASN A 207 -12.15 20.89 0.99
C ASN A 207 -12.97 19.64 1.40
N LYS A 208 -14.28 19.65 1.12
CA LYS A 208 -15.18 18.53 1.44
C LYS A 208 -14.81 17.22 0.74
N GLU A 209 -14.04 17.29 -0.32
CA GLU A 209 -13.56 16.16 -1.13
C GLU A 209 -12.18 15.65 -0.65
N GLY A 210 -11.62 16.23 0.42
CA GLY A 210 -10.29 15.86 0.94
C GLY A 210 -9.11 16.43 0.14
N ILE A 211 -9.38 17.42 -0.73
CA ILE A 211 -8.34 18.04 -1.56
C ILE A 211 -7.70 19.21 -0.81
N LEU A 212 -6.37 19.26 -0.85
CA LEU A 212 -5.58 20.37 -0.34
C LEU A 212 -5.66 21.57 -1.30
N VAL A 213 -6.23 22.66 -0.81
CA VAL A 213 -6.30 23.94 -1.53
C VAL A 213 -5.37 24.92 -0.84
N ASP A 214 -4.43 25.51 -1.58
CA ASP A 214 -3.50 26.49 -1.03
C ASP A 214 -4.28 27.71 -0.50
N ALA A 215 -4.12 27.99 0.79
CA ALA A 215 -4.74 29.11 1.48
C ALA A 215 -3.87 30.38 1.39
N GLY A 216 -2.69 30.32 0.80
CA GLY A 216 -1.74 31.44 0.71
C GLY A 216 -1.34 31.96 2.10
N THR A 217 -1.38 33.29 2.26
CA THR A 217 -1.08 33.96 3.52
C THR A 217 -2.30 34.11 4.44
N ALA A 218 -3.47 33.65 4.04
CA ALA A 218 -4.69 33.78 4.82
C ALA A 218 -4.61 33.00 6.13
N LEU A 219 -4.95 33.64 7.24
CA LEU A 219 -5.13 33.01 8.54
C LEU A 219 -6.56 32.42 8.60
N ALA A 220 -6.80 31.36 7.83
CA ALA A 220 -8.10 30.69 7.82
C ALA A 220 -8.17 29.66 8.98
N PRO A 221 -9.25 29.64 9.76
CA PRO A 221 -9.48 28.58 10.74
C PRO A 221 -9.47 27.20 10.05
N GLY A 222 -8.78 26.24 10.64
CA GLY A 222 -8.65 24.89 10.06
C GLY A 222 -7.59 24.74 8.98
N ALA A 223 -6.76 25.76 8.72
CA ALA A 223 -5.65 25.63 7.80
C ALA A 223 -4.58 24.65 8.31
N VAL A 224 -4.22 23.68 7.46
CA VAL A 224 -3.18 22.68 7.71
C VAL A 224 -1.84 23.26 7.28
N SER A 225 -0.90 23.36 8.21
CA SER A 225 0.49 23.79 7.96
C SER A 225 1.52 22.70 8.27
N ARG A 226 1.06 21.56 8.77
CA ARG A 226 1.86 20.36 9.08
C ARG A 226 1.04 19.13 8.77
N ILE A 227 1.72 18.08 8.40
CA ILE A 227 1.15 16.74 8.27
C ILE A 227 1.87 15.78 9.23
N ASP A 228 1.20 14.75 9.64
CA ASP A 228 1.72 13.70 10.52
C ASP A 228 1.32 12.31 10.01
N PRO A 229 1.99 11.23 10.46
CA PRO A 229 1.69 9.87 10.03
C PRO A 229 0.35 9.31 10.50
N ARG A 230 -0.36 10.00 11.38
CA ARG A 230 -1.66 9.58 11.92
C ARG A 230 -1.66 8.19 12.56
N GLY A 231 -0.55 7.80 13.17
CA GLY A 231 -0.41 6.47 13.77
C GLY A 231 -0.41 5.33 12.75
N LYS A 232 0.00 5.59 11.51
CA LYS A 232 0.10 4.56 10.46
C LYS A 232 1.46 3.88 10.45
N TYR A 233 1.51 2.69 9.85
CA TYR A 233 2.75 2.04 9.45
C TYR A 233 3.29 2.74 8.20
N LEU A 234 4.54 3.18 8.22
CA LEU A 234 5.26 3.70 7.06
C LEU A 234 6.18 2.60 6.54
N ILE A 235 5.86 2.04 5.39
CA ILE A 235 6.57 0.90 4.82
C ILE A 235 7.27 1.32 3.55
N PHE A 236 8.56 1.05 3.47
CA PHE A 236 9.41 1.38 2.33
C PHE A 236 9.82 0.11 1.60
N PHE A 237 9.65 0.11 0.27
CA PHE A 237 10.17 -0.96 -0.58
C PHE A 237 11.50 -0.53 -1.19
N SER A 238 12.50 -1.40 -1.14
CA SER A 238 13.79 -1.19 -1.76
C SER A 238 14.33 -2.48 -2.36
N ASN A 239 14.98 -2.37 -3.52
CA ASN A 239 15.78 -3.45 -4.08
C ASN A 239 17.18 -3.51 -3.46
N LYS A 240 17.54 -2.45 -2.72
CA LYS A 240 18.84 -2.27 -2.06
C LYS A 240 18.64 -2.31 -0.55
N GLY A 241 19.71 -2.55 0.18
CA GLY A 241 19.68 -2.63 1.64
C GLY A 241 19.55 -1.27 2.35
N ARG A 242 19.66 -1.34 3.67
CA ARG A 242 19.57 -0.20 4.59
C ARG A 242 20.56 0.92 4.27
N GLU A 243 21.76 0.59 3.79
CA GLU A 243 22.81 1.58 3.46
C GLU A 243 22.39 2.52 2.34
N ALA A 244 21.75 2.00 1.29
CA ALA A 244 21.24 2.80 0.19
C ALA A 244 20.14 3.78 0.62
N MET A 245 19.39 3.47 1.69
CA MET A 245 18.41 4.40 2.27
C MET A 245 19.11 5.61 2.91
N ALA A 246 20.31 5.43 3.47
CA ALA A 246 21.07 6.53 4.08
C ALA A 246 21.47 7.59 3.05
N ASP A 247 21.80 7.18 1.83
CA ASP A 247 22.21 8.09 0.75
C ASP A 247 21.05 9.00 0.30
N HIS A 248 19.81 8.53 0.38
CA HIS A 248 18.62 9.27 -0.05
C HIS A 248 17.92 10.01 1.09
N PHE A 249 17.76 9.38 2.24
CA PHE A 249 16.98 9.88 3.39
C PHE A 249 17.85 10.41 4.53
N GLY A 250 19.15 10.09 4.54
CA GLY A 250 20.08 10.45 5.60
C GLY A 250 20.11 9.47 6.78
N ALA A 251 21.16 9.58 7.60
CA ALA A 251 21.42 8.67 8.73
C ALA A 251 20.33 8.68 9.81
N ALA A 252 19.69 9.85 10.05
CA ALA A 252 18.61 9.97 11.03
C ALA A 252 17.41 9.11 10.67
N PHE A 253 17.04 9.06 9.39
CA PHE A 253 15.97 8.19 8.89
C PHE A 253 16.31 6.71 9.10
N VAL A 254 17.54 6.30 8.76
CA VAL A 254 17.98 4.91 8.94
C VAL A 254 17.94 4.50 10.42
N SER A 255 18.21 5.44 11.33
CA SER A 255 18.10 5.20 12.77
C SER A 255 16.66 5.10 13.24
N ALA A 256 15.72 5.73 12.55
CA ALA A 256 14.29 5.65 12.84
C ALA A 256 13.62 4.38 12.30
N LEU A 257 14.30 3.59 11.45
CA LEU A 257 13.80 2.30 10.99
C LEU A 257 13.65 1.34 12.18
N GLY A 258 12.42 0.96 12.48
CA GLY A 258 12.12 0.01 13.54
C GLY A 258 12.46 -1.43 13.14
N ASP A 259 12.21 -1.80 11.89
CA ASP A 259 12.48 -3.13 11.36
C ASP A 259 12.95 -3.08 9.90
N VAL A 260 13.83 -4.03 9.57
CA VAL A 260 14.29 -4.29 8.20
C VAL A 260 14.06 -5.77 7.92
N CYS A 261 13.24 -6.07 6.90
CA CYS A 261 12.94 -7.43 6.48
C CYS A 261 13.47 -7.62 5.06
N THR A 262 14.21 -8.69 4.83
CA THR A 262 14.85 -8.96 3.54
C THR A 262 14.37 -10.30 2.99
N THR A 263 13.88 -10.30 1.73
CA THR A 263 13.56 -11.54 1.02
C THR A 263 14.83 -12.21 0.50
N THR A 264 14.75 -13.52 0.31
CA THR A 264 15.79 -14.32 -0.33
C THR A 264 15.37 -14.72 -1.74
N PRO A 265 16.31 -14.98 -2.66
CA PRO A 265 16.01 -15.62 -3.93
C PRO A 265 15.33 -16.97 -3.68
N PHE A 266 14.37 -17.33 -4.53
CA PHE A 266 13.66 -18.61 -4.41
C PHE A 266 14.55 -19.81 -4.70
N ALA A 267 14.43 -20.86 -3.90
CA ALA A 267 14.98 -22.16 -4.24
C ALA A 267 14.19 -22.82 -5.40
N ARG A 268 14.78 -23.80 -6.07
CA ARG A 268 14.09 -24.49 -7.18
C ARG A 268 12.83 -25.21 -6.75
N GLU A 269 12.85 -25.76 -5.54
CA GLU A 269 11.70 -26.44 -4.93
C GLU A 269 10.54 -25.46 -4.70
N ASP A 270 10.86 -24.24 -4.25
CA ASP A 270 9.88 -23.17 -4.04
C ASP A 270 9.24 -22.73 -5.37
N LEU A 271 10.03 -22.65 -6.45
CA LEU A 271 9.52 -22.30 -7.77
C LEU A 271 8.49 -23.31 -8.28
N ALA A 272 8.67 -24.61 -8.00
CA ALA A 272 7.69 -25.63 -8.37
C ALA A 272 6.38 -25.48 -7.57
N ALA A 273 6.47 -25.21 -6.28
CA ALA A 273 5.30 -24.95 -5.43
C ALA A 273 4.57 -23.65 -5.83
N LEU A 274 5.32 -22.58 -6.13
CA LEU A 274 4.79 -21.32 -6.64
C LEU A 274 4.13 -21.50 -8.01
N ALA A 275 4.73 -22.29 -8.91
CA ALA A 275 4.14 -22.61 -10.22
C ALA A 275 2.78 -23.33 -10.07
N ALA A 276 2.68 -24.28 -9.14
CA ALA A 276 1.40 -24.93 -8.84
C ALA A 276 0.36 -23.91 -8.33
N GLN A 277 0.76 -23.00 -7.44
CA GLN A 277 -0.12 -21.95 -6.92
C GLN A 277 -0.61 -21.01 -8.04
N GLN A 278 0.29 -20.58 -8.93
CA GLN A 278 -0.05 -19.70 -10.07
C GLN A 278 -0.94 -20.40 -11.08
N LEU A 279 -0.71 -21.69 -11.38
CA LEU A 279 -1.59 -22.49 -12.24
C LEU A 279 -2.98 -22.70 -11.63
N ASN A 280 -3.09 -22.85 -10.32
CA ASN A 280 -4.38 -22.90 -9.63
C ASN A 280 -5.12 -21.55 -9.69
N ALA A 281 -4.40 -20.43 -9.59
CA ALA A 281 -4.96 -19.10 -9.76
C ALA A 281 -5.41 -18.87 -11.21
N LEU A 282 -4.61 -19.33 -12.18
CA LEU A 282 -4.96 -19.33 -13.61
C LEU A 282 -6.23 -20.15 -13.87
N ALA A 283 -6.34 -21.34 -13.29
CA ALA A 283 -7.52 -22.20 -13.46
C ALA A 283 -8.80 -21.49 -12.98
N ARG A 284 -8.74 -20.81 -11.83
CA ARG A 284 -9.85 -20.00 -11.32
C ARG A 284 -10.18 -18.82 -12.25
N LYS A 285 -9.15 -18.12 -12.77
CA LYS A 285 -9.31 -17.00 -13.72
C LYS A 285 -9.97 -17.48 -15.02
N VAL A 286 -9.53 -18.61 -15.58
CA VAL A 286 -10.10 -19.25 -16.78
C VAL A 286 -11.56 -19.63 -16.55
N GLN A 287 -11.87 -20.26 -15.42
CA GLN A 287 -13.24 -20.62 -15.06
C GLN A 287 -14.14 -19.39 -14.96
N THR A 288 -13.68 -18.34 -14.27
CA THR A 288 -14.49 -17.15 -14.02
C THR A 288 -14.68 -16.29 -15.28
N ARG A 289 -13.65 -16.20 -16.14
CA ARG A 289 -13.65 -15.28 -17.28
C ARG A 289 -14.07 -15.94 -18.59
N LEU A 290 -13.67 -17.21 -18.80
CA LEU A 290 -13.92 -17.95 -20.05
C LEU A 290 -14.99 -19.02 -19.89
N GLY A 291 -15.38 -19.38 -18.66
CA GLY A 291 -16.34 -20.47 -18.40
C GLY A 291 -15.78 -21.87 -18.67
N LEU A 292 -14.46 -22.00 -18.79
CA LEU A 292 -13.77 -23.25 -19.10
C LEU A 292 -13.10 -23.80 -17.84
N THR A 293 -13.06 -25.12 -17.71
CA THR A 293 -12.28 -25.79 -16.65
C THR A 293 -10.87 -26.03 -17.16
N LEU A 294 -9.85 -25.50 -16.47
CA LEU A 294 -8.45 -25.71 -16.82
C LEU A 294 -7.87 -26.89 -16.04
N SER A 295 -7.25 -27.82 -16.76
CA SER A 295 -6.48 -28.95 -16.20
C SER A 295 -5.01 -28.83 -16.63
N ALA A 296 -4.11 -28.75 -15.65
CA ALA A 296 -2.67 -28.70 -15.87
C ALA A 296 -1.98 -29.78 -15.02
N GLY A 297 -1.23 -30.64 -15.65
CA GLY A 297 -0.51 -31.72 -14.99
C GLY A 297 0.81 -31.27 -14.35
N ALA A 298 1.51 -32.25 -13.75
CA ALA A 298 2.83 -32.00 -13.16
C ALA A 298 3.87 -31.59 -14.22
N ASP A 299 3.76 -32.11 -15.45
CA ASP A 299 4.59 -31.76 -16.59
C ASP A 299 4.52 -30.23 -16.92
N VAL A 300 3.30 -29.68 -16.92
CA VAL A 300 3.09 -28.26 -17.17
C VAL A 300 3.66 -27.42 -16.01
N ARG A 301 3.42 -27.83 -14.77
CA ARG A 301 3.97 -27.17 -13.57
C ARG A 301 5.50 -27.11 -13.64
N ASP A 302 6.14 -28.24 -13.91
CA ASP A 302 7.59 -28.36 -13.94
C ASP A 302 8.19 -27.59 -15.12
N HIS A 303 7.49 -27.56 -16.26
CA HIS A 303 7.87 -26.76 -17.42
C HIS A 303 7.81 -25.26 -17.14
N VAL A 304 6.73 -24.77 -16.50
CA VAL A 304 6.58 -23.37 -16.10
C VAL A 304 7.64 -22.99 -15.08
N ALA A 305 7.89 -23.84 -14.07
CA ALA A 305 8.91 -23.63 -13.06
C ALA A 305 10.33 -23.56 -13.67
N ALA A 306 10.65 -24.45 -14.61
CA ALA A 306 11.96 -24.51 -15.25
C ALA A 306 12.29 -23.29 -16.13
N ARG A 307 11.28 -22.60 -16.64
CA ARG A 307 11.42 -21.38 -17.44
C ARG A 307 11.52 -20.10 -16.64
N CYS A 308 11.32 -20.16 -15.32
CA CYS A 308 11.47 -19.05 -14.42
C CYS A 308 12.86 -19.07 -13.80
N THR A 309 13.57 -17.93 -13.87
CA THR A 309 14.84 -17.80 -13.14
C THR A 309 14.56 -17.37 -11.69
N PRO A 310 15.46 -17.69 -10.73
CA PRO A 310 15.32 -17.24 -9.35
C PRO A 310 15.17 -15.72 -9.21
N GLU A 311 15.75 -14.94 -10.12
CA GLU A 311 15.69 -13.48 -10.16
C GLU A 311 14.30 -12.98 -10.61
N GLN A 312 13.64 -13.71 -11.53
CA GLN A 312 12.28 -13.40 -11.98
C GLN A 312 11.23 -13.78 -10.95
N GLY A 313 11.51 -14.82 -10.17
CA GLY A 313 10.68 -15.29 -9.06
C GLY A 313 9.20 -15.46 -9.43
N ALA A 314 8.32 -15.15 -8.49
CA ALA A 314 6.87 -15.26 -8.68
C ALA A 314 6.34 -14.39 -9.83
N ALA A 315 6.98 -13.27 -10.16
CA ALA A 315 6.57 -12.41 -11.27
C ALA A 315 6.76 -13.07 -12.62
N GLY A 316 7.87 -13.84 -12.81
CA GLY A 316 8.11 -14.60 -14.03
C GLY A 316 7.07 -15.72 -14.22
N LEU A 317 6.71 -16.40 -13.13
CA LEU A 317 5.67 -17.42 -13.15
C LEU A 317 4.29 -16.83 -13.49
N ALA A 318 3.93 -15.70 -12.89
CA ALA A 318 2.70 -14.99 -13.20
C ALA A 318 2.65 -14.54 -14.67
N ALA A 319 3.75 -13.99 -15.20
CA ALA A 319 3.85 -13.60 -16.60
C ALA A 319 3.67 -14.78 -17.56
N CYS A 320 4.21 -15.96 -17.21
CA CYS A 320 3.99 -17.18 -17.98
C CYS A 320 2.51 -17.60 -17.97
N CYS A 321 1.86 -17.58 -16.81
CA CYS A 321 0.43 -17.88 -16.68
C CYS A 321 -0.44 -16.89 -17.44
N ASP A 322 -0.09 -15.60 -17.45
CA ASP A 322 -0.80 -14.57 -18.23
C ASP A 322 -0.66 -14.79 -19.74
N LYS A 323 0.48 -15.27 -20.23
CA LYS A 323 0.63 -15.67 -21.64
C LYS A 323 -0.33 -16.82 -21.98
N ILE A 324 -0.41 -17.84 -21.12
CA ILE A 324 -1.35 -18.95 -21.30
C ILE A 324 -2.79 -18.42 -21.34
N PHE A 325 -3.17 -17.56 -20.40
CA PHE A 325 -4.50 -16.98 -20.36
C PHE A 325 -4.86 -16.18 -21.62
N ARG A 326 -3.92 -15.35 -22.10
CA ARG A 326 -4.11 -14.55 -23.33
C ARG A 326 -4.33 -15.45 -24.54
N ALA A 327 -3.51 -16.48 -24.71
CA ALA A 327 -3.64 -17.41 -25.82
C ALA A 327 -4.97 -18.19 -25.79
N LEU A 328 -5.41 -18.63 -24.61
CA LEU A 328 -6.73 -19.27 -24.45
C LEU A 328 -7.87 -18.28 -24.74
N SER A 329 -7.74 -17.03 -24.31
CA SER A 329 -8.73 -15.99 -24.59
C SER A 329 -8.84 -15.70 -26.07
N GLU A 330 -7.71 -15.63 -26.78
CA GLU A 330 -7.66 -15.44 -28.22
C GLU A 330 -8.33 -16.58 -28.98
N TYR A 331 -8.05 -17.81 -28.56
CA TYR A 331 -8.73 -18.99 -29.12
C TYR A 331 -10.26 -18.93 -28.95
N CYS A 332 -10.72 -18.49 -27.76
CA CYS A 332 -12.14 -18.31 -27.50
C CYS A 332 -12.77 -17.20 -28.39
N LEU A 333 -12.02 -16.12 -28.66
CA LEU A 333 -12.48 -15.02 -29.52
C LEU A 333 -12.56 -15.40 -31.00
N GLN A 334 -11.67 -16.28 -31.47
CA GLN A 334 -11.66 -16.76 -32.86
C GLN A 334 -12.76 -17.81 -33.14
N THR A 335 -13.41 -18.29 -32.10
CA THR A 335 -14.44 -19.31 -32.22
C THR A 335 -15.82 -18.69 -32.04
N ASP A 336 -16.67 -18.74 -33.08
CA ASP A 336 -18.02 -18.15 -33.09
C ASP A 336 -19.01 -18.79 -32.10
N LYS A 337 -18.63 -19.92 -31.50
CA LYS A 337 -19.46 -20.67 -30.55
C LYS A 337 -18.94 -20.49 -29.14
N LYS A 338 -19.85 -20.31 -28.17
CA LYS A 338 -19.49 -20.36 -26.76
C LYS A 338 -18.86 -21.71 -26.43
N LEU A 339 -17.57 -21.71 -26.14
CA LEU A 339 -16.84 -22.90 -25.74
C LEU A 339 -17.22 -23.30 -24.32
N THR A 340 -17.38 -24.61 -24.10
CA THR A 340 -17.65 -25.20 -22.78
C THR A 340 -16.83 -26.49 -22.66
N GLY A 341 -16.45 -26.84 -21.45
CA GLY A 341 -15.73 -28.06 -21.18
C GLY A 341 -14.37 -27.83 -20.51
N THR A 342 -13.54 -28.88 -20.57
CA THR A 342 -12.22 -28.90 -19.95
C THR A 342 -11.14 -28.63 -20.99
N VAL A 343 -10.27 -27.68 -20.69
CA VAL A 343 -9.02 -27.44 -21.41
C VAL A 343 -7.91 -28.17 -20.67
N THR A 344 -7.27 -29.09 -21.30
CA THR A 344 -6.10 -29.80 -20.77
C THR A 344 -4.83 -29.20 -21.38
N LEU A 345 -3.92 -28.76 -20.52
CA LEU A 345 -2.58 -28.34 -20.93
C LEU A 345 -1.62 -29.52 -20.88
N THR A 346 -0.67 -29.55 -21.83
CA THR A 346 0.40 -30.55 -21.88
C THR A 346 1.71 -29.82 -22.20
N ALA A 347 2.75 -30.08 -21.43
CA ALA A 347 4.07 -29.52 -21.67
C ALA A 347 4.81 -30.29 -22.75
N ARG A 348 5.53 -29.54 -23.62
CA ARG A 348 6.52 -30.04 -24.56
C ARG A 348 7.85 -29.34 -24.37
N PRO A 349 8.95 -29.86 -24.89
CA PRO A 349 10.25 -29.23 -24.77
C PRO A 349 10.29 -27.78 -25.28
N ASP A 350 9.52 -27.47 -26.32
CA ASP A 350 9.46 -26.21 -27.03
C ASP A 350 8.25 -25.33 -26.65
N GLY A 351 7.33 -25.80 -25.79
CA GLY A 351 6.15 -25.01 -25.44
C GLY A 351 5.09 -25.73 -24.62
N ILE A 352 3.90 -25.19 -24.68
CA ILE A 352 2.70 -25.80 -24.05
C ILE A 352 1.64 -25.96 -25.13
N ASP A 353 1.10 -27.17 -25.23
CA ASP A 353 -0.07 -27.45 -26.04
C ASP A 353 -1.34 -27.41 -25.19
N PHE A 354 -2.48 -27.19 -25.81
CA PHE A 354 -3.77 -27.33 -25.18
C PHE A 354 -4.73 -28.20 -25.99
N GLN A 355 -5.64 -28.81 -25.29
CA GLN A 355 -6.71 -29.64 -25.89
C GLN A 355 -8.03 -29.27 -25.21
N LEU A 356 -9.05 -28.93 -26.01
CA LEU A 356 -10.40 -28.69 -25.53
C LEU A 356 -11.25 -29.95 -25.70
N GLY A 357 -11.61 -30.60 -24.60
CA GLY A 357 -12.38 -31.81 -24.58
C GLY A 357 -11.74 -32.89 -25.43
N ASN A 358 -12.46 -33.42 -26.45
CA ASN A 358 -11.98 -34.46 -27.37
C ASN A 358 -11.41 -33.88 -28.69
N ALA A 359 -11.22 -32.58 -28.80
CA ALA A 359 -10.58 -31.98 -29.99
C ALA A 359 -9.12 -32.40 -30.12
N ALA A 360 -8.55 -32.29 -31.31
CA ALA A 360 -7.12 -32.54 -31.50
C ALA A 360 -6.30 -31.51 -30.70
N PRO A 361 -5.15 -31.90 -30.11
CA PRO A 361 -4.26 -30.98 -29.48
C PRO A 361 -3.78 -29.92 -30.44
N ALA A 362 -3.79 -28.62 -29.98
CA ALA A 362 -3.30 -27.49 -30.75
C ALA A 362 -2.18 -26.79 -29.97
N ARG A 363 -1.23 -26.21 -30.69
CA ARG A 363 -0.16 -25.42 -30.07
C ARG A 363 -0.71 -24.07 -29.57
N LEU A 364 -0.42 -23.77 -28.33
CA LEU A 364 -0.85 -22.52 -27.71
C LEU A 364 -0.23 -21.29 -28.39
N PHE A 365 1.02 -21.44 -28.92
CA PHE A 365 1.76 -20.36 -29.57
C PHE A 365 1.36 -20.12 -31.05
N ASP A 366 0.77 -21.11 -31.71
CA ASP A 366 0.28 -20.97 -33.09
C ASP A 366 -1.05 -20.20 -33.17
N LEU A 367 -1.64 -19.91 -32.00
CA LEU A 367 -2.89 -19.14 -31.88
C LEU A 367 -2.68 -17.65 -31.68
N LEU A 368 -1.43 -17.20 -31.50
CA LEU A 368 -1.11 -15.77 -31.49
C LEU A 368 -1.31 -15.20 -32.89
N PRO A 369 -2.07 -14.08 -33.05
CA PRO A 369 -2.25 -13.44 -34.35
C PRO A 369 -0.91 -13.19 -35.04
N ALA A 370 -0.87 -13.33 -36.36
CA ALA A 370 0.34 -13.12 -37.17
C ALA A 370 1.03 -11.76 -36.93
N ALA A 371 0.25 -10.73 -36.50
CA ALA A 371 0.77 -9.44 -36.09
C ALA A 371 1.67 -9.50 -34.85
N TYR A 372 1.48 -10.51 -33.96
CA TYR A 372 2.32 -10.70 -32.77
C TYR A 372 3.58 -11.51 -33.06
N THR A 373 3.49 -12.46 -33.98
CA THR A 373 4.70 -13.21 -34.42
C THR A 373 5.64 -12.32 -35.21
N GLY A 374 5.14 -11.41 -36.04
CA GLY A 374 5.96 -10.43 -36.77
C GLY A 374 6.75 -9.49 -35.84
N ALA A 375 6.10 -8.98 -34.77
CA ALA A 375 6.77 -8.12 -33.81
C ALA A 375 7.85 -8.84 -33.00
N VAL A 376 7.63 -10.11 -32.65
CA VAL A 376 8.64 -10.95 -31.93
C VAL A 376 9.81 -11.26 -32.84
N ASP A 377 9.57 -11.57 -34.11
CA ASP A 377 10.62 -11.85 -35.08
C ASP A 377 11.43 -10.59 -35.45
N GLU A 378 10.78 -9.42 -35.43
CA GLU A 378 11.44 -8.12 -35.65
C GLU A 378 12.33 -7.72 -34.44
N ILE A 379 11.85 -7.89 -33.23
CA ILE A 379 12.65 -7.68 -32.00
C ILE A 379 13.80 -8.70 -31.92
N LYS A 380 13.57 -9.93 -32.34
CA LYS A 380 14.62 -10.97 -32.36
C LYS A 380 15.69 -10.64 -33.38
N ARG A 381 15.31 -10.14 -34.57
CA ARG A 381 16.25 -9.69 -35.60
C ARG A 381 17.04 -8.48 -35.16
N GLU A 382 16.41 -7.48 -34.51
CA GLU A 382 17.11 -6.33 -33.94
C GLU A 382 18.08 -6.72 -32.81
N LEU A 383 17.71 -7.72 -31.98
CA LEU A 383 18.59 -8.25 -30.96
C LEU A 383 19.77 -9.03 -31.55
N ASP A 384 19.55 -9.83 -32.59
CA ASP A 384 20.60 -10.57 -33.29
C ASP A 384 21.56 -9.61 -34.05
N GLU A 385 21.06 -8.50 -34.61
CA GLU A 385 21.86 -7.43 -35.17
C GLU A 385 22.72 -6.68 -34.14
N LEU A 386 22.15 -6.42 -32.94
CA LEU A 386 22.87 -5.79 -31.83
C LEU A 386 23.94 -6.71 -31.23
N VAL A 387 23.70 -8.01 -31.16
CA VAL A 387 24.68 -9.02 -30.69
C VAL A 387 25.76 -9.26 -31.73
N GLY A 388 25.46 -9.13 -33.04
CA GLY A 388 26.40 -9.22 -34.12
C GLY A 388 27.34 -8.01 -34.30
N LEU A 389 27.04 -6.91 -33.62
CA LEU A 389 27.86 -5.67 -33.61
C LEU A 389 28.80 -5.57 -32.41
N ALA A 390 28.85 -6.58 -31.54
CA ALA A 390 29.87 -6.66 -30.48
C ALA A 390 31.15 -7.26 -31.04
N PRO A 391 32.31 -6.55 -30.93
CA PRO A 391 33.61 -7.02 -31.49
C PRO A 391 34.15 -8.24 -30.77
#